data_15eb2477cdfe853f09926c75a1b0c42c
#
_entry.id   15eb2477cdfe853f09926c75a1b0c42c
#
_cell.length_a   1.000
_cell.length_b   1.000
_cell.length_c   1.000
_cell.angle_alpha   90.00
_cell.angle_beta   90.00
_cell.angle_gamma   90.00
#
_symmetry.space_group_name_H-M   'P 1'
#
loop_
_entity.id
_entity.type
_entity.pdbx_description
1 polymer ?
#
loop_
_entity_poly.entity_id
_entity_poly.type
_entity_poly.pdbx_seq_one_letter_code
_entity_poly.pdbx_strand_id
1 'polypeptide(L)'
;MKKRSFFHTVRVMFPMAFHAAPLRFILINVLGISQSVVMGANTLLLSNFVNELIASVGKGRFEAALIAATAFYVCGIIGYQLLNTLFNYALTEFLEICDETYRYEFNEKISKLFPLAFEQSESLDEIQKAQAGRDDANVFMFHMIGIIDMVPPYLVFFAIYAASLNPVLLLCIVISFVPSIVTLYMQRNIFYSYEDTAAPVRRKYQGYRKCLTDLAFIKETRVLCAVPFFFGKMKTEQQQLCEKEAAVRTKANGLDAINQTVGMIGYLGAVLILVVSVLKGSISVGAFAAVYYALNSLFDMVFALVCGFLGSAVGSLPAVENYVAFLEKDPDRSWKDVPRMGKAMQFSDVSFTYPSAKEPSIEHLNLTIPEKEHLAIVGENGAGKSTLAKLILGLYPPTQGAVTVEDGAVTQPCGAEQGTTQDGCIGRSAVFQNYMRYQMTLQDNVTISDPKKNAPVKPLLERTGLKPEAVAQCSELMLSREFEGIDLSGGLWQQVAIARGQYREHDLIVLDEPTAAIDPVEESAVYEKFLQMVKGKTAVIVTHRLASARLADRILVMEKGRIAETGTHEELLAAGGLYSRMWKAQAENYVV
;
A
#
# COMPACT_ATOMS: atom_id res chain seq x y z
N MET A 1 8.98 11.36 -11.27
CA MET A 1 9.65 11.29 -9.94
C MET A 1 11.15 11.44 -10.09
N LYS A 2 11.85 12.27 -9.27
CA LYS A 2 13.32 12.31 -9.23
C LYS A 2 13.84 10.94 -8.78
N LYS A 3 14.78 10.34 -9.55
CA LYS A 3 15.47 9.11 -9.12
C LYS A 3 16.13 9.36 -7.79
N ARG A 4 15.71 8.66 -6.75
CA ARG A 4 16.32 8.73 -5.42
C ARG A 4 17.60 7.89 -5.40
N SER A 5 18.51 8.20 -4.50
CA SER A 5 19.76 7.45 -4.39
C SER A 5 19.53 6.17 -3.60
N PHE A 6 20.14 5.06 -4.00
CA PHE A 6 20.22 3.82 -3.23
C PHE A 6 20.52 4.05 -1.75
N PHE A 7 21.50 4.91 -1.45
CA PHE A 7 21.86 5.26 -0.07
C PHE A 7 20.73 5.96 0.69
N HIS A 8 19.86 6.69 0.01
CA HIS A 8 18.70 7.31 0.65
C HIS A 8 17.69 6.23 1.08
N THR A 9 17.39 5.28 0.22
CA THR A 9 16.48 4.16 0.53
C THR A 9 17.01 3.34 1.71
N VAL A 10 18.28 3.00 1.70
CA VAL A 10 18.93 2.31 2.84
C VAL A 10 18.81 3.15 4.13
N ARG A 11 19.07 4.46 4.04
CA ARG A 11 18.99 5.37 5.20
C ARG A 11 17.58 5.47 5.80
N VAL A 12 16.54 5.22 5.03
CA VAL A 12 15.15 5.21 5.53
C VAL A 12 14.76 3.82 6.03
N MET A 13 15.06 2.78 5.26
CA MET A 13 14.62 1.42 5.56
C MET A 13 15.30 0.82 6.79
N PHE A 14 16.59 1.07 7.01
CA PHE A 14 17.33 0.52 8.16
C PHE A 14 16.84 1.06 9.52
N PRO A 15 16.67 2.38 9.73
CA PRO A 15 16.06 2.88 10.95
C PRO A 15 14.64 2.36 11.17
N MET A 16 13.83 2.24 10.11
CA MET A 16 12.49 1.69 10.19
C MET A 16 12.51 0.23 10.68
N ALA A 17 13.38 -0.60 10.11
CA ALA A 17 13.60 -1.97 10.55
C ALA A 17 14.16 -2.06 11.98
N PHE A 18 15.09 -1.17 12.35
CA PHE A 18 15.61 -1.08 13.71
C PHE A 18 14.51 -0.74 14.73
N HIS A 19 13.65 0.25 14.43
CA HIS A 19 12.56 0.64 15.32
C HIS A 19 11.48 -0.45 15.45
N ALA A 20 11.29 -1.27 14.43
CA ALA A 20 10.35 -2.39 14.47
C ALA A 20 10.74 -3.42 15.56
N ALA A 21 12.02 -3.81 15.65
CA ALA A 21 12.50 -4.79 16.62
C ALA A 21 13.99 -4.58 16.96
N PRO A 22 14.35 -3.60 17.81
CA PRO A 22 15.75 -3.19 18.03
C PRO A 22 16.65 -4.30 18.59
N LEU A 23 16.16 -5.10 19.54
CA LEU A 23 16.93 -6.20 20.13
C LEU A 23 17.20 -7.32 19.11
N ARG A 24 16.21 -7.66 18.29
CA ARG A 24 16.37 -8.68 17.25
C ARG A 24 17.28 -8.20 16.14
N PHE A 25 17.18 -6.93 15.76
CA PHE A 25 18.10 -6.32 14.80
C PHE A 25 19.57 -6.43 15.26
N ILE A 26 19.86 -6.11 16.52
CA ILE A 26 21.21 -6.26 17.09
C ILE A 26 21.63 -7.73 17.09
N LEU A 27 20.74 -8.64 17.49
CA LEU A 27 21.02 -10.07 17.56
C LEU A 27 21.43 -10.65 16.20
N ILE A 28 20.67 -10.33 15.13
CA ILE A 28 20.96 -10.84 13.78
C ILE A 28 22.31 -10.32 13.27
N ASN A 29 22.61 -9.03 13.48
CA ASN A 29 23.90 -8.47 13.07
C ASN A 29 25.08 -9.13 13.85
N VAL A 30 24.92 -9.38 15.14
CA VAL A 30 25.93 -10.10 15.93
C VAL A 30 26.13 -11.53 15.43
N LEU A 31 25.03 -12.25 15.15
CA LEU A 31 25.11 -13.62 14.61
C LEU A 31 25.73 -13.65 13.22
N GLY A 32 25.37 -12.74 12.32
CA GLY A 32 25.90 -12.65 10.95
C GLY A 32 27.41 -12.34 10.94
N ILE A 33 27.83 -11.34 11.72
CA ILE A 33 29.24 -11.01 11.87
C ILE A 33 30.01 -12.19 12.50
N SER A 34 29.47 -12.83 13.54
CA SER A 34 30.10 -14.01 14.18
C SER A 34 30.25 -15.15 13.21
N GLN A 35 29.24 -15.43 12.39
CA GLN A 35 29.28 -16.44 11.33
C GLN A 35 30.39 -16.15 10.32
N SER A 36 30.53 -14.91 9.90
CA SER A 36 31.57 -14.45 8.97
C SER A 36 32.98 -14.61 9.54
N VAL A 37 33.16 -14.27 10.82
CA VAL A 37 34.45 -14.46 11.53
C VAL A 37 34.81 -15.94 11.64
N VAL A 38 33.84 -16.81 12.01
CA VAL A 38 34.09 -18.27 12.08
C VAL A 38 34.38 -18.85 10.70
N MET A 39 33.75 -18.37 9.63
CA MET A 39 34.07 -18.74 8.26
C MET A 39 35.52 -18.40 7.90
N GLY A 40 35.98 -17.23 8.28
CA GLY A 40 37.37 -16.82 8.13
C GLY A 40 38.33 -17.71 8.96
N ALA A 41 38.02 -17.96 10.22
CA ALA A 41 38.83 -18.80 11.11
C ALA A 41 38.96 -20.26 10.58
N ASN A 42 37.89 -20.81 9.96
CA ASN A 42 37.91 -22.10 9.35
C ASN A 42 38.95 -22.23 8.23
N THR A 43 39.27 -21.15 7.52
CA THR A 43 40.38 -21.12 6.54
C THR A 43 41.73 -21.40 7.18
N LEU A 44 41.99 -20.81 8.36
CA LEU A 44 43.24 -21.04 9.11
C LEU A 44 43.27 -22.48 9.68
N LEU A 45 42.16 -22.97 10.22
CA LEU A 45 42.04 -24.29 10.78
C LEU A 45 42.27 -25.37 9.67
N LEU A 46 41.76 -25.14 8.45
CA LEU A 46 42.02 -26.00 7.28
C LEU A 46 43.50 -26.00 6.93
N SER A 47 44.19 -24.85 6.91
CA SER A 47 45.62 -24.77 6.63
C SER A 47 46.42 -25.58 7.63
N ASN A 48 46.13 -25.44 8.93
CA ASN A 48 46.80 -26.20 9.97
C ASN A 48 46.55 -27.69 9.88
N PHE A 49 45.30 -28.10 9.66
CA PHE A 49 44.93 -29.51 9.46
C PHE A 49 45.71 -30.17 8.29
N VAL A 50 45.78 -29.49 7.13
CA VAL A 50 46.48 -30.03 5.95
C VAL A 50 47.99 -30.11 6.20
N ASN A 51 48.62 -29.13 6.86
CA ASN A 51 50.01 -29.16 7.20
C ASN A 51 50.36 -30.31 8.17
N GLU A 52 49.57 -30.54 9.22
CA GLU A 52 49.74 -31.65 10.16
C GLU A 52 49.51 -33.02 9.51
N LEU A 53 48.54 -33.08 8.58
CA LEU A 53 48.29 -34.30 7.79
C LEU A 53 49.54 -34.71 6.96
N ILE A 54 50.12 -33.75 6.24
CA ILE A 54 51.32 -33.96 5.43
C ILE A 54 52.50 -34.36 6.33
N ALA A 55 52.71 -33.71 7.46
CA ALA A 55 53.75 -34.03 8.43
C ALA A 55 53.61 -35.45 8.99
N SER A 56 52.40 -35.88 9.31
CA SER A 56 52.09 -37.24 9.81
C SER A 56 52.29 -38.31 8.75
N VAL A 57 51.88 -38.04 7.49
CA VAL A 57 52.12 -38.95 6.36
C VAL A 57 53.61 -39.14 6.11
N GLY A 58 54.41 -38.06 6.16
CA GLY A 58 55.86 -38.12 6.01
C GLY A 58 56.57 -38.92 7.12
N LYS A 59 55.99 -39.04 8.33
CA LYS A 59 56.51 -39.80 9.46
C LYS A 59 55.92 -41.20 9.59
N GLY A 60 54.94 -41.58 8.75
CA GLY A 60 54.28 -42.89 8.73
C GLY A 60 53.50 -43.24 10.02
N ARG A 61 53.10 -42.25 10.84
CA ARG A 61 52.37 -42.45 12.12
C ARG A 61 51.42 -41.30 12.43
N PHE A 62 50.32 -41.64 13.13
CA PHE A 62 49.37 -40.66 13.61
C PHE A 62 49.93 -39.91 14.82
N GLU A 63 50.10 -38.61 14.68
CA GLU A 63 50.54 -37.74 15.80
C GLU A 63 49.34 -37.11 16.52
N ALA A 64 49.51 -36.86 17.82
CA ALA A 64 48.48 -36.16 18.63
C ALA A 64 48.11 -34.77 18.05
N ALA A 65 49.09 -34.11 17.41
CA ALA A 65 48.87 -32.83 16.73
C ALA A 65 47.86 -32.92 15.59
N LEU A 66 47.88 -34.00 14.77
CA LEU A 66 46.90 -34.23 13.71
C LEU A 66 45.49 -34.44 14.28
N ILE A 67 45.39 -35.23 15.38
CA ILE A 67 44.09 -35.48 16.03
C ILE A 67 43.50 -34.15 16.54
N ALA A 68 44.31 -33.32 17.20
CA ALA A 68 43.90 -32.01 17.68
C ALA A 68 43.50 -31.06 16.53
N ALA A 69 44.32 -30.99 15.46
CA ALA A 69 44.01 -30.16 14.30
C ALA A 69 42.68 -30.58 13.61
N THR A 70 42.47 -31.89 13.50
CA THR A 70 41.22 -32.46 12.97
C THR A 70 40.04 -32.07 13.84
N ALA A 71 40.13 -32.24 15.15
CA ALA A 71 39.07 -31.88 16.10
C ALA A 71 38.74 -30.39 16.03
N PHE A 72 39.71 -29.47 16.03
CA PHE A 72 39.47 -28.06 15.88
C PHE A 72 38.82 -27.68 14.56
N TYR A 73 39.23 -28.26 13.45
CA TYR A 73 38.64 -28.01 12.13
C TYR A 73 37.18 -28.50 12.07
N VAL A 74 36.88 -29.70 12.58
CA VAL A 74 35.49 -30.22 12.67
C VAL A 74 34.63 -29.35 13.58
N CYS A 75 35.14 -28.95 14.75
CA CYS A 75 34.42 -28.02 15.63
C CYS A 75 34.15 -26.69 14.95
N GLY A 76 35.06 -26.16 14.16
CA GLY A 76 34.88 -24.94 13.39
C GLY A 76 33.77 -25.05 12.35
N ILE A 77 33.70 -26.19 11.62
CA ILE A 77 32.62 -26.46 10.64
C ILE A 77 31.27 -26.53 11.36
N ILE A 78 31.20 -27.30 12.46
CA ILE A 78 29.95 -27.46 13.23
C ILE A 78 29.53 -26.08 13.79
N GLY A 79 30.45 -25.32 14.35
CA GLY A 79 30.19 -23.97 14.88
C GLY A 79 29.66 -23.01 13.82
N TYR A 80 30.25 -23.03 12.62
CA TYR A 80 29.75 -22.26 11.48
C TYR A 80 28.31 -22.67 11.12
N GLN A 81 28.00 -23.96 11.04
CA GLN A 81 26.68 -24.46 10.65
C GLN A 81 25.60 -24.11 11.70
N LEU A 82 25.97 -24.18 13.00
CA LEU A 82 25.06 -23.77 14.08
C LEU A 82 24.76 -22.27 14.01
N LEU A 83 25.79 -21.43 13.83
CA LEU A 83 25.61 -19.99 13.68
C LEU A 83 24.78 -19.65 12.46
N ASN A 84 25.01 -20.31 11.32
CA ASN A 84 24.21 -20.13 10.11
C ASN A 84 22.73 -20.47 10.34
N THR A 85 22.44 -21.56 11.04
CA THR A 85 21.06 -21.96 11.35
C THR A 85 20.39 -20.94 12.28
N LEU A 86 21.09 -20.51 13.34
CA LEU A 86 20.59 -19.50 14.27
C LEU A 86 20.36 -18.15 13.59
N PHE A 87 21.30 -17.73 12.73
CA PHE A 87 21.16 -16.49 11.96
C PHE A 87 19.93 -16.52 11.05
N ASN A 88 19.77 -17.59 10.25
CA ASN A 88 18.62 -17.71 9.35
C ASN A 88 17.28 -17.76 10.11
N TYR A 89 17.23 -18.46 11.26
CA TYR A 89 16.05 -18.49 12.10
C TYR A 89 15.71 -17.09 12.64
N ALA A 90 16.68 -16.41 13.26
CA ALA A 90 16.49 -15.09 13.82
C ALA A 90 16.13 -14.05 12.74
N LEU A 91 16.73 -14.16 11.54
CA LEU A 91 16.46 -13.29 10.41
C LEU A 91 15.02 -13.45 9.90
N THR A 92 14.53 -14.70 9.78
CA THR A 92 13.16 -14.95 9.35
C THR A 92 12.14 -14.33 10.30
N GLU A 93 12.28 -14.57 11.63
CA GLU A 93 11.40 -13.95 12.62
C GLU A 93 11.46 -12.40 12.59
N PHE A 94 12.65 -11.85 12.41
CA PHE A 94 12.82 -10.40 12.33
C PHE A 94 12.09 -9.81 11.11
N LEU A 95 12.22 -10.45 9.95
CA LEU A 95 11.59 -9.96 8.71
C LEU A 95 10.06 -10.04 8.75
N GLU A 96 9.49 -11.00 9.48
CA GLU A 96 8.03 -11.04 9.69
C GLU A 96 7.53 -9.81 10.47
N ILE A 97 8.27 -9.40 11.51
CA ILE A 97 7.95 -8.18 12.28
C ILE A 97 8.13 -6.92 11.41
N CYS A 98 9.16 -6.90 10.59
CA CYS A 98 9.37 -5.80 9.65
C CYS A 98 8.22 -5.71 8.63
N ASP A 99 7.72 -6.85 8.10
CA ASP A 99 6.59 -6.87 7.17
C ASP A 99 5.32 -6.26 7.79
N GLU A 100 5.04 -6.60 9.05
CA GLU A 100 3.93 -5.99 9.79
C GLU A 100 4.09 -4.48 9.89
N THR A 101 5.30 -4.01 10.23
CA THR A 101 5.61 -2.57 10.34
C THR A 101 5.45 -1.86 9.00
N TYR A 102 5.97 -2.45 7.90
CA TYR A 102 5.86 -1.85 6.57
C TYR A 102 4.41 -1.78 6.09
N ARG A 103 3.60 -2.80 6.39
CA ARG A 103 2.16 -2.81 6.11
C ARG A 103 1.42 -1.75 6.92
N TYR A 104 1.75 -1.62 8.20
CA TYR A 104 1.15 -0.62 9.08
C TYR A 104 1.41 0.80 8.57
N GLU A 105 2.68 1.16 8.34
CA GLU A 105 3.07 2.48 7.84
C GLU A 105 2.43 2.82 6.48
N PHE A 106 2.37 1.84 5.58
CA PHE A 106 1.70 2.00 4.29
C PHE A 106 0.20 2.27 4.46
N ASN A 107 -0.50 1.46 5.27
CA ASN A 107 -1.93 1.61 5.49
C ASN A 107 -2.26 2.90 6.25
N GLU A 108 -1.42 3.28 7.23
CA GLU A 108 -1.54 4.55 7.94
C GLU A 108 -1.41 5.73 6.98
N LYS A 109 -0.44 5.69 6.06
CA LYS A 109 -0.27 6.72 5.04
C LYS A 109 -1.46 6.82 4.11
N ILE A 110 -1.98 5.67 3.63
CA ILE A 110 -3.18 5.64 2.79
C ILE A 110 -4.39 6.23 3.52
N SER A 111 -4.57 5.92 4.80
CA SER A 111 -5.68 6.43 5.59
C SER A 111 -5.67 7.95 5.77
N LYS A 112 -4.51 8.58 5.59
CA LYS A 112 -4.33 10.04 5.65
C LYS A 112 -4.54 10.73 4.30
N LEU A 113 -4.62 9.98 3.20
CA LEU A 113 -4.83 10.56 1.88
C LEU A 113 -6.24 11.15 1.75
N PHE A 114 -6.33 12.24 1.01
CA PHE A 114 -7.60 12.86 0.71
C PHE A 114 -8.41 12.00 -0.26
N PRO A 115 -9.75 11.85 -0.11
CA PRO A 115 -10.57 11.00 -0.98
C PRO A 115 -10.42 11.30 -2.47
N LEU A 116 -10.17 12.55 -2.84
CA LEU A 116 -9.94 12.95 -4.23
C LEU A 116 -8.71 12.28 -4.87
N ALA A 117 -7.70 11.88 -4.07
CA ALA A 117 -6.53 11.16 -4.58
C ALA A 117 -6.91 9.81 -5.23
N PHE A 118 -7.99 9.19 -4.75
CA PHE A 118 -8.49 7.92 -5.31
C PHE A 118 -9.27 8.08 -6.63
N GLU A 119 -9.60 9.30 -7.03
CA GLU A 119 -10.20 9.63 -8.32
C GLU A 119 -9.13 9.97 -9.39
N GLN A 120 -7.86 10.11 -9.00
CA GLN A 120 -6.75 10.48 -9.87
C GLN A 120 -5.97 9.24 -10.33
N SER A 121 -5.88 9.02 -11.63
CA SER A 121 -5.12 7.89 -12.20
C SER A 121 -3.65 7.91 -11.78
N GLU A 122 -3.03 9.10 -11.70
CA GLU A 122 -1.63 9.26 -11.30
C GLU A 122 -1.41 8.85 -9.84
N SER A 123 -2.31 9.27 -8.93
CA SER A 123 -2.25 8.89 -7.52
C SER A 123 -2.49 7.40 -7.31
N LEU A 124 -3.43 6.81 -8.06
CA LEU A 124 -3.66 5.36 -8.04
C LEU A 124 -2.44 4.58 -8.54
N ASP A 125 -1.73 5.09 -9.56
CA ASP A 125 -0.47 4.49 -10.03
C ASP A 125 0.63 4.62 -8.98
N GLU A 126 0.74 5.76 -8.28
CA GLU A 126 1.69 5.94 -7.17
C GLU A 126 1.40 4.97 -6.02
N ILE A 127 0.15 4.85 -5.59
CA ILE A 127 -0.27 3.90 -4.54
C ILE A 127 0.07 2.47 -4.94
N GLN A 128 -0.18 2.09 -6.19
CA GLN A 128 0.08 0.73 -6.67
C GLN A 128 1.57 0.41 -6.77
N LYS A 129 2.39 1.40 -7.21
CA LYS A 129 3.85 1.28 -7.21
C LYS A 129 4.41 1.18 -5.79
N ALA A 130 3.86 1.97 -4.86
CA ALA A 130 4.25 1.92 -3.46
C ALA A 130 3.84 0.59 -2.79
N GLN A 131 2.67 0.06 -3.13
CA GLN A 131 2.23 -1.26 -2.67
C GLN A 131 3.16 -2.37 -3.14
N ALA A 132 3.57 -2.36 -4.41
CA ALA A 132 4.56 -3.31 -4.91
C ALA A 132 5.90 -3.18 -4.17
N GLY A 133 6.33 -1.94 -3.88
CA GLY A 133 7.54 -1.69 -3.11
C GLY A 133 7.47 -2.14 -1.66
N ARG A 134 6.31 -2.03 -1.02
CA ARG A 134 6.08 -2.60 0.31
C ARG A 134 6.19 -4.12 0.29
N ASP A 135 5.63 -4.78 -0.72
CA ASP A 135 5.70 -6.24 -0.86
C ASP A 135 7.14 -6.72 -1.10
N ASP A 136 7.96 -5.93 -1.78
CA ASP A 136 9.37 -6.20 -2.05
C ASP A 136 10.31 -5.75 -0.92
N ALA A 137 9.84 -4.98 0.07
CA ALA A 137 10.67 -4.40 1.13
C ALA A 137 11.41 -5.46 1.96
N ASN A 138 10.75 -6.58 2.29
CA ASN A 138 11.36 -7.69 3.02
C ASN A 138 12.46 -8.38 2.21
N VAL A 139 12.25 -8.59 0.91
CA VAL A 139 13.27 -9.16 0.03
C VAL A 139 14.49 -8.26 -0.04
N PHE A 140 14.26 -6.95 -0.16
CA PHE A 140 15.34 -5.95 -0.13
C PHE A 140 16.12 -6.00 1.19
N MET A 141 15.42 -5.99 2.33
CA MET A 141 16.07 -5.99 3.65
C MET A 141 16.81 -7.30 3.93
N PHE A 142 16.23 -8.45 3.56
CA PHE A 142 16.91 -9.75 3.65
C PHE A 142 18.27 -9.73 2.97
N HIS A 143 18.31 -9.25 1.73
CA HIS A 143 19.55 -9.19 0.97
C HIS A 143 20.53 -8.15 1.52
N MET A 144 20.03 -6.99 1.95
CA MET A 144 20.87 -5.92 2.49
C MET A 144 21.55 -6.32 3.82
N ILE A 145 20.83 -6.98 4.73
CA ILE A 145 21.39 -7.49 5.98
C ILE A 145 22.44 -8.56 5.67
N GLY A 146 22.13 -9.51 4.80
CA GLY A 146 23.07 -10.56 4.40
C GLY A 146 24.36 -9.98 3.80
N ILE A 147 24.25 -8.95 2.95
CA ILE A 147 25.42 -8.27 2.37
C ILE A 147 26.26 -7.58 3.43
N ILE A 148 25.64 -6.82 4.33
CA ILE A 148 26.36 -6.01 5.33
C ILE A 148 27.04 -6.89 6.38
N ASP A 149 26.36 -7.95 6.82
CA ASP A 149 26.85 -8.79 7.93
C ASP A 149 27.88 -9.84 7.48
N MET A 150 27.72 -10.37 6.28
CA MET A 150 28.57 -11.49 5.84
C MET A 150 29.77 -11.05 5.01
N VAL A 151 29.58 -10.08 4.11
CA VAL A 151 30.60 -9.80 3.09
C VAL A 151 31.77 -8.99 3.63
N PRO A 152 31.60 -7.83 4.27
CA PRO A 152 32.74 -7.00 4.70
C PRO A 152 33.65 -7.70 5.71
N PRO A 153 33.15 -8.39 6.77
CA PRO A 153 34.01 -9.05 7.72
C PRO A 153 34.85 -10.17 7.07
N TYR A 154 34.23 -10.95 6.16
CA TYR A 154 34.94 -12.01 5.45
C TYR A 154 35.98 -11.46 4.47
N LEU A 155 35.64 -10.40 3.73
CA LEU A 155 36.58 -9.72 2.83
C LEU A 155 37.79 -9.14 3.56
N VAL A 156 37.58 -8.51 4.69
CA VAL A 156 38.67 -7.96 5.52
C VAL A 156 39.58 -9.08 5.99
N PHE A 157 39.02 -10.17 6.53
CA PHE A 157 39.79 -11.33 6.95
C PHE A 157 40.60 -11.91 5.79
N PHE A 158 39.94 -12.15 4.66
CA PHE A 158 40.59 -12.74 3.49
C PHE A 158 41.67 -11.84 2.89
N ALA A 159 41.43 -10.52 2.85
CA ALA A 159 42.42 -9.55 2.38
C ALA A 159 43.69 -9.56 3.21
N ILE A 160 43.56 -9.57 4.55
CA ILE A 160 44.70 -9.65 5.48
C ILE A 160 45.46 -10.96 5.27
N TYR A 161 44.74 -12.09 5.16
CA TYR A 161 45.35 -13.41 4.99
C TYR A 161 46.06 -13.54 3.63
N ALA A 162 45.41 -13.14 2.55
CA ALA A 162 46.00 -13.18 1.20
C ALA A 162 47.22 -12.25 1.08
N ALA A 163 47.16 -11.05 1.64
CA ALA A 163 48.28 -10.11 1.65
C ALA A 163 49.48 -10.63 2.43
N SER A 164 49.26 -11.36 3.54
CA SER A 164 50.34 -11.98 4.31
C SER A 164 51.09 -13.09 3.56
N LEU A 165 50.47 -13.74 2.58
CA LEU A 165 51.06 -14.76 1.75
C LEU A 165 51.71 -14.19 0.47
N ASN A 166 50.96 -13.36 -0.28
CA ASN A 166 51.45 -12.72 -1.49
C ASN A 166 50.60 -11.50 -1.86
N PRO A 167 51.13 -10.27 -1.85
CA PRO A 167 50.37 -9.05 -2.19
C PRO A 167 49.81 -9.04 -3.63
N VAL A 168 50.46 -9.73 -4.57
CA VAL A 168 49.97 -9.81 -5.96
C VAL A 168 48.65 -10.58 -6.04
N LEU A 169 48.46 -11.57 -5.16
CA LEU A 169 47.22 -12.32 -5.05
C LEU A 169 46.04 -11.44 -4.74
N LEU A 170 46.22 -10.52 -3.77
CA LEU A 170 45.19 -9.54 -3.41
C LEU A 170 44.81 -8.65 -4.60
N LEU A 171 45.79 -8.18 -5.38
CA LEU A 171 45.54 -7.36 -6.57
C LEU A 171 44.70 -8.08 -7.61
N CYS A 172 45.00 -9.36 -7.91
CA CYS A 172 44.24 -10.18 -8.86
C CYS A 172 42.78 -10.35 -8.40
N ILE A 173 42.55 -10.54 -7.10
CA ILE A 173 41.21 -10.70 -6.54
C ILE A 173 40.41 -9.40 -6.65
N VAL A 174 41.00 -8.25 -6.28
CA VAL A 174 40.33 -6.96 -6.43
C VAL A 174 39.93 -6.68 -7.87
N ILE A 175 40.84 -6.92 -8.82
CA ILE A 175 40.56 -6.74 -10.27
C ILE A 175 39.41 -7.63 -10.73
N SER A 176 39.32 -8.87 -10.20
CA SER A 176 38.24 -9.81 -10.56
C SER A 176 36.84 -9.33 -10.19
N PHE A 177 36.72 -8.45 -9.17
CA PHE A 177 35.42 -7.96 -8.73
C PHE A 177 34.98 -6.63 -9.33
N VAL A 178 35.86 -5.92 -10.03
CA VAL A 178 35.49 -4.66 -10.71
C VAL A 178 34.35 -4.83 -11.72
N PRO A 179 34.32 -5.89 -12.57
CA PRO A 179 33.20 -6.12 -13.47
C PRO A 179 31.85 -6.27 -12.77
N SER A 180 31.84 -6.84 -11.58
CA SER A 180 30.63 -7.04 -10.79
C SER A 180 29.96 -5.71 -10.40
N ILE A 181 30.73 -4.70 -10.02
CA ILE A 181 30.22 -3.35 -9.69
C ILE A 181 29.60 -2.69 -10.92
N VAL A 182 30.24 -2.85 -12.09
CA VAL A 182 29.74 -2.30 -13.37
C VAL A 182 28.41 -2.98 -13.75
N THR A 183 28.36 -4.30 -13.62
CA THR A 183 27.14 -5.09 -13.90
C THR A 183 25.96 -4.65 -13.05
N LEU A 184 26.16 -4.45 -11.76
CA LEU A 184 25.12 -3.94 -10.85
C LEU A 184 24.55 -2.60 -11.28
N TYR A 185 25.43 -1.66 -11.67
CA TYR A 185 24.99 -0.36 -12.14
C TYR A 185 24.16 -0.45 -13.43
N MET A 186 24.56 -1.33 -14.37
CA MET A 186 23.83 -1.57 -15.61
C MET A 186 22.47 -2.23 -15.36
N GLN A 187 22.41 -3.27 -14.52
CA GLN A 187 21.18 -3.96 -14.16
C GLN A 187 20.15 -3.04 -13.51
N ARG A 188 20.60 -2.15 -12.61
CA ARG A 188 19.73 -1.15 -12.00
C ARG A 188 18.91 -0.37 -13.04
N ASN A 189 19.53 0.13 -14.08
CA ASN A 189 18.84 0.90 -15.13
C ASN A 189 17.83 0.04 -15.93
N ILE A 190 18.14 -1.23 -16.13
CA ILE A 190 17.25 -2.18 -16.82
C ILE A 190 15.97 -2.42 -15.98
N PHE A 191 16.11 -2.66 -14.68
CA PHE A 191 14.97 -2.88 -13.78
C PHE A 191 14.10 -1.62 -13.60
N TYR A 192 14.70 -0.42 -13.53
CA TYR A 192 13.91 0.83 -13.50
C TYR A 192 13.02 0.99 -14.74
N SER A 193 13.58 0.74 -15.94
CA SER A 193 12.81 0.82 -17.18
C SER A 193 11.67 -0.20 -17.22
N TYR A 194 11.88 -1.38 -16.63
CA TYR A 194 10.86 -2.42 -16.52
C TYR A 194 9.71 -1.98 -15.64
N GLU A 195 9.96 -1.51 -14.43
CA GLU A 195 8.90 -1.15 -13.47
C GLU A 195 7.97 -0.06 -14.03
N ASP A 196 8.53 0.95 -14.70
CA ASP A 196 7.72 2.01 -15.35
C ASP A 196 6.79 1.46 -16.44
N THR A 197 7.24 0.45 -17.19
CA THR A 197 6.46 -0.12 -18.30
C THR A 197 5.55 -1.28 -17.88
N ALA A 198 5.81 -1.93 -16.77
CA ALA A 198 5.05 -3.08 -16.27
C ALA A 198 3.83 -2.66 -15.41
N ALA A 199 3.93 -1.58 -14.65
CA ALA A 199 2.88 -1.14 -13.72
C ALA A 199 1.48 -0.97 -14.38
N PRO A 200 1.34 -0.30 -15.55
CA PRO A 200 0.04 -0.16 -16.21
C PRO A 200 -0.56 -1.51 -16.68
N VAL A 201 0.30 -2.43 -17.14
CA VAL A 201 -0.11 -3.77 -17.61
C VAL A 201 -0.54 -4.62 -16.42
N ARG A 202 0.22 -4.56 -15.31
CA ARG A 202 -0.10 -5.25 -14.05
C ARG A 202 -1.47 -4.82 -13.51
N ARG A 203 -1.79 -3.53 -13.57
CA ARG A 203 -3.10 -3.00 -13.17
C ARG A 203 -4.23 -3.57 -14.01
N LYS A 204 -4.10 -3.63 -15.34
CA LYS A 204 -5.10 -4.23 -16.22
C LYS A 204 -5.30 -5.73 -15.91
N TYR A 205 -4.20 -6.46 -15.75
CA TYR A 205 -4.24 -7.87 -15.36
C TYR A 205 -5.02 -8.09 -14.06
N GLN A 206 -4.72 -7.30 -13.02
CA GLN A 206 -5.43 -7.38 -11.75
C GLN A 206 -6.92 -7.01 -11.88
N GLY A 207 -7.26 -6.02 -12.70
CA GLY A 207 -8.64 -5.65 -13.01
C GLY A 207 -9.42 -6.81 -13.62
N TYR A 208 -8.88 -7.45 -14.67
CA TYR A 208 -9.53 -8.60 -15.30
C TYR A 208 -9.60 -9.83 -14.38
N ARG A 209 -8.58 -10.04 -13.55
CA ARG A 209 -8.59 -11.09 -12.52
C ARG A 209 -9.74 -10.89 -11.53
N LYS A 210 -9.98 -9.66 -11.05
CA LYS A 210 -11.10 -9.34 -10.14
C LYS A 210 -12.46 -9.71 -10.77
N CYS A 211 -12.64 -9.48 -12.07
CA CYS A 211 -13.88 -9.89 -12.75
C CYS A 211 -14.14 -11.40 -12.71
N LEU A 212 -13.10 -12.22 -12.52
CA LEU A 212 -13.20 -13.68 -12.46
C LEU A 212 -13.27 -14.23 -11.03
N THR A 213 -12.77 -13.50 -10.03
CA THR A 213 -12.56 -14.01 -8.67
C THR A 213 -13.34 -13.27 -7.59
N ASP A 214 -13.74 -12.02 -7.84
CA ASP A 214 -14.43 -11.20 -6.85
C ASP A 214 -15.95 -11.48 -6.87
N LEU A 215 -16.52 -11.63 -5.68
CA LEU A 215 -17.95 -11.93 -5.49
C LEU A 215 -18.86 -10.85 -6.10
N ALA A 216 -18.40 -9.62 -6.15
CA ALA A 216 -19.14 -8.50 -6.74
C ALA A 216 -19.40 -8.69 -8.24
N PHE A 217 -18.45 -9.30 -8.96
CA PHE A 217 -18.52 -9.47 -10.42
C PHE A 217 -18.97 -10.87 -10.87
N ILE A 218 -18.69 -11.91 -10.07
CA ILE A 218 -18.77 -13.31 -10.53
C ILE A 218 -20.16 -13.73 -10.98
N LYS A 219 -21.21 -13.20 -10.34
CA LYS A 219 -22.61 -13.53 -10.69
C LYS A 219 -22.95 -13.07 -12.11
N GLU A 220 -22.68 -11.80 -12.40
CA GLU A 220 -22.93 -11.19 -13.70
C GLU A 220 -22.03 -11.79 -14.78
N THR A 221 -20.74 -11.93 -14.49
CA THR A 221 -19.77 -12.56 -15.40
C THR A 221 -20.19 -13.97 -15.82
N ARG A 222 -20.81 -14.75 -14.93
CA ARG A 222 -21.32 -16.09 -15.25
C ARG A 222 -22.62 -16.06 -16.04
N VAL A 223 -23.59 -15.21 -15.66
CA VAL A 223 -24.86 -15.08 -16.37
C VAL A 223 -24.65 -14.60 -17.81
N LEU A 224 -23.73 -13.68 -18.02
CA LEU A 224 -23.34 -13.18 -19.34
C LEU A 224 -22.44 -14.14 -20.12
N CYS A 225 -22.09 -15.32 -19.56
CA CYS A 225 -21.11 -16.25 -20.13
C CYS A 225 -19.77 -15.57 -20.49
N ALA A 226 -19.39 -14.51 -19.75
CA ALA A 226 -18.24 -13.66 -20.04
C ALA A 226 -16.90 -14.19 -19.49
N VAL A 227 -16.89 -15.35 -18.81
CA VAL A 227 -15.68 -15.99 -18.28
C VAL A 227 -14.59 -16.17 -19.35
N PRO A 228 -14.88 -16.72 -20.56
CA PRO A 228 -13.86 -16.89 -21.60
C PRO A 228 -13.30 -15.56 -22.09
N PHE A 229 -14.12 -14.50 -22.14
CA PHE A 229 -13.71 -13.16 -22.55
C PHE A 229 -12.70 -12.57 -21.55
N PHE A 230 -13.04 -12.53 -20.26
CA PHE A 230 -12.13 -12.00 -19.23
C PHE A 230 -10.88 -12.85 -19.07
N PHE A 231 -11.01 -14.17 -19.17
CA PHE A 231 -9.85 -15.07 -19.15
C PHE A 231 -8.91 -14.80 -20.33
N GLY A 232 -9.47 -14.61 -21.54
CA GLY A 232 -8.68 -14.21 -22.72
C GLY A 232 -7.93 -12.89 -22.51
N LYS A 233 -8.63 -11.85 -22.01
CA LYS A 233 -8.01 -10.54 -21.69
C LYS A 233 -6.92 -10.68 -20.63
N MET A 234 -7.21 -11.39 -19.53
CA MET A 234 -6.23 -11.64 -18.46
C MET A 234 -4.99 -12.35 -19.00
N LYS A 235 -5.16 -13.38 -19.84
CA LYS A 235 -4.07 -14.14 -20.47
C LYS A 235 -3.21 -13.25 -21.35
N THR A 236 -3.83 -12.36 -22.14
CA THR A 236 -3.09 -11.41 -23.01
C THR A 236 -2.20 -10.48 -22.20
N GLU A 237 -2.73 -9.86 -21.12
CA GLU A 237 -1.93 -8.98 -20.26
C GLU A 237 -0.84 -9.76 -19.51
N GLN A 238 -1.15 -10.99 -19.06
CA GLN A 238 -0.15 -11.87 -18.44
C GLN A 238 0.98 -12.22 -19.40
N GLN A 239 0.66 -12.55 -20.65
CA GLN A 239 1.68 -12.82 -21.66
C GLN A 239 2.59 -11.61 -21.89
N GLN A 240 2.01 -10.40 -21.99
CA GLN A 240 2.79 -9.16 -22.12
C GLN A 240 3.70 -8.92 -20.93
N LEU A 241 3.23 -9.21 -19.70
CA LEU A 241 4.07 -9.11 -18.50
C LEU A 241 5.21 -10.11 -18.54
N CYS A 242 4.92 -11.38 -18.87
CA CYS A 242 5.92 -12.43 -18.99
C CYS A 242 6.97 -12.12 -20.08
N GLU A 243 6.55 -11.61 -21.23
CA GLU A 243 7.47 -11.25 -22.32
C GLU A 243 8.39 -10.09 -21.90
N LYS A 244 7.85 -9.05 -21.26
CA LYS A 244 8.65 -7.93 -20.74
C LYS A 244 9.62 -8.39 -19.66
N GLU A 245 9.15 -9.20 -18.72
CA GLU A 245 9.99 -9.75 -17.66
C GLU A 245 11.08 -10.66 -18.22
N ALA A 246 10.75 -11.55 -19.15
CA ALA A 246 11.71 -12.42 -19.81
C ALA A 246 12.78 -11.62 -20.56
N ALA A 247 12.39 -10.56 -21.28
CA ALA A 247 13.35 -9.69 -21.99
C ALA A 247 14.32 -8.99 -21.02
N VAL A 248 13.82 -8.52 -19.88
CA VAL A 248 14.65 -7.89 -18.84
C VAL A 248 15.57 -8.89 -18.18
N ARG A 249 15.04 -10.06 -17.77
CA ARG A 249 15.84 -11.14 -17.17
C ARG A 249 16.91 -11.66 -18.13
N THR A 250 16.59 -11.83 -19.43
CA THR A 250 17.57 -12.24 -20.43
C THR A 250 18.72 -11.24 -20.55
N LYS A 251 18.43 -9.93 -20.56
CA LYS A 251 19.48 -8.91 -20.57
C LYS A 251 20.31 -8.91 -19.29
N ALA A 252 19.67 -9.00 -18.13
CA ALA A 252 20.35 -9.07 -16.84
C ALA A 252 21.25 -10.32 -16.74
N ASN A 253 20.72 -11.49 -17.08
CA ASN A 253 21.47 -12.75 -17.08
C ASN A 253 22.63 -12.74 -18.10
N GLY A 254 22.46 -12.07 -19.24
CA GLY A 254 23.53 -11.88 -20.20
C GLY A 254 24.71 -11.06 -19.63
N LEU A 255 24.40 -9.98 -18.87
CA LEU A 255 25.41 -9.20 -18.16
C LEU A 255 26.09 -10.02 -17.06
N ASP A 256 25.34 -10.85 -16.34
CA ASP A 256 25.89 -11.75 -15.32
C ASP A 256 26.81 -12.81 -15.93
N ALA A 257 26.45 -13.39 -17.07
CA ALA A 257 27.31 -14.35 -17.77
C ALA A 257 28.64 -13.72 -18.22
N ILE A 258 28.61 -12.48 -18.72
CA ILE A 258 29.82 -11.73 -19.07
C ILE A 258 30.66 -11.48 -17.81
N ASN A 259 30.03 -11.00 -16.72
CA ASN A 259 30.70 -10.75 -15.45
C ASN A 259 31.37 -12.00 -14.90
N GLN A 260 30.67 -13.15 -14.89
CA GLN A 260 31.23 -14.43 -14.47
C GLN A 260 32.43 -14.85 -15.32
N THR A 261 32.33 -14.70 -16.65
CA THR A 261 33.42 -15.09 -17.55
C THR A 261 34.67 -14.24 -17.27
N VAL A 262 34.54 -12.94 -17.08
CA VAL A 262 35.66 -12.05 -16.75
C VAL A 262 36.20 -12.34 -15.35
N GLY A 263 35.33 -12.57 -14.36
CA GLY A 263 35.71 -12.98 -13.01
C GLY A 263 36.50 -14.28 -12.99
N MET A 264 36.10 -15.27 -13.80
CA MET A 264 36.78 -16.56 -13.93
C MET A 264 38.23 -16.43 -14.45
N ILE A 265 38.49 -15.46 -15.33
CA ILE A 265 39.85 -15.19 -15.80
C ILE A 265 40.74 -14.72 -14.63
N GLY A 266 40.22 -13.80 -13.79
CA GLY A 266 40.93 -13.37 -12.58
C GLY A 266 41.13 -14.49 -11.56
N TYR A 267 40.11 -15.32 -11.36
CA TYR A 267 40.21 -16.54 -10.53
C TYR A 267 41.33 -17.46 -10.98
N LEU A 268 41.38 -17.82 -12.27
CA LEU A 268 42.43 -18.66 -12.84
C LEU A 268 43.83 -18.03 -12.66
N GLY A 269 43.92 -16.70 -12.82
CA GLY A 269 45.17 -15.97 -12.54
C GLY A 269 45.61 -16.09 -11.08
N ALA A 270 44.69 -15.98 -10.14
CA ALA A 270 44.99 -16.15 -8.72
C ALA A 270 45.43 -17.59 -8.38
N VAL A 271 44.74 -18.58 -8.94
CA VAL A 271 45.13 -20.00 -8.76
C VAL A 271 46.52 -20.26 -9.34
N LEU A 272 46.85 -19.73 -10.51
CA LEU A 272 48.17 -19.86 -11.12
C LEU A 272 49.27 -19.27 -10.23
N ILE A 273 49.04 -18.08 -9.65
CA ILE A 273 49.99 -17.46 -8.72
C ILE A 273 50.19 -18.34 -7.48
N LEU A 274 49.13 -18.94 -6.94
CA LEU A 274 49.21 -19.86 -5.81
C LEU A 274 50.06 -21.09 -6.14
N VAL A 275 49.83 -21.71 -7.29
CA VAL A 275 50.60 -22.88 -7.75
C VAL A 275 52.10 -22.53 -7.89
N VAL A 276 52.41 -21.41 -8.56
CA VAL A 276 53.79 -20.95 -8.71
C VAL A 276 54.44 -20.65 -7.35
N SER A 277 53.69 -20.10 -6.38
CA SER A 277 54.19 -19.81 -5.04
C SER A 277 54.52 -21.07 -4.24
N VAL A 278 53.72 -22.15 -4.40
CA VAL A 278 54.05 -23.46 -3.79
C VAL A 278 55.30 -24.07 -4.45
N LEU A 279 55.37 -24.06 -5.78
CA LEU A 279 56.54 -24.62 -6.51
C LEU A 279 57.84 -23.91 -6.18
N LYS A 280 57.77 -22.62 -5.85
CA LYS A 280 58.93 -21.82 -5.35
C LYS A 280 59.23 -22.04 -3.87
N GLY A 281 58.38 -22.81 -3.16
CA GLY A 281 58.54 -23.02 -1.70
C GLY A 281 58.25 -21.83 -0.83
N SER A 282 57.61 -20.76 -1.38
CA SER A 282 57.29 -19.54 -0.64
C SER A 282 56.06 -19.68 0.26
N ILE A 283 55.18 -20.66 0.00
CA ILE A 283 54.00 -21.00 0.81
C ILE A 283 53.94 -22.50 1.06
N SER A 284 53.35 -22.92 2.20
CA SER A 284 53.13 -24.34 2.50
C SER A 284 51.95 -24.91 1.68
N VAL A 285 51.92 -26.25 1.49
CA VAL A 285 50.82 -26.91 0.83
C VAL A 285 49.50 -26.71 1.59
N GLY A 286 49.54 -26.67 2.93
CA GLY A 286 48.38 -26.36 3.75
C GLY A 286 47.85 -24.95 3.50
N ALA A 287 48.75 -23.95 3.41
CA ALA A 287 48.36 -22.58 3.05
C ALA A 287 47.78 -22.51 1.63
N PHE A 288 48.33 -23.26 0.68
CA PHE A 288 47.72 -23.40 -0.66
C PHE A 288 46.28 -23.94 -0.59
N ALA A 289 46.06 -25.07 0.08
CA ALA A 289 44.76 -25.68 0.21
C ALA A 289 43.72 -24.74 0.86
N ALA A 290 44.15 -24.05 1.90
CA ALA A 290 43.31 -23.09 2.62
C ALA A 290 42.93 -21.87 1.76
N VAL A 291 43.89 -21.28 1.05
CA VAL A 291 43.64 -20.13 0.17
C VAL A 291 42.79 -20.53 -1.03
N TYR A 292 43.05 -21.71 -1.60
CA TYR A 292 42.25 -22.25 -2.72
C TYR A 292 40.78 -22.45 -2.30
N TYR A 293 40.55 -23.05 -1.12
CA TYR A 293 39.20 -23.22 -0.57
C TYR A 293 38.54 -21.85 -0.28
N ALA A 294 39.27 -20.95 0.37
CA ALA A 294 38.76 -19.61 0.69
C ALA A 294 38.50 -18.80 -0.58
N LEU A 295 39.30 -18.93 -1.63
CA LEU A 295 39.11 -18.29 -2.92
C LEU A 295 37.82 -18.77 -3.59
N ASN A 296 37.57 -20.11 -3.59
CA ASN A 296 36.29 -20.64 -4.07
C ASN A 296 35.11 -20.06 -3.28
N SER A 297 35.16 -20.11 -1.95
CA SER A 297 34.11 -19.56 -1.08
C SER A 297 33.90 -18.07 -1.31
N LEU A 298 34.97 -17.31 -1.57
CA LEU A 298 34.88 -15.89 -1.90
C LEU A 298 34.21 -15.65 -3.25
N PHE A 299 34.56 -16.43 -4.28
CA PHE A 299 33.92 -16.32 -5.58
C PHE A 299 32.46 -16.73 -5.54
N ASP A 300 32.11 -17.83 -4.86
CA ASP A 300 30.72 -18.24 -4.65
C ASP A 300 29.92 -17.19 -3.89
N MET A 301 30.50 -16.61 -2.83
CA MET A 301 29.87 -15.56 -2.04
C MET A 301 29.66 -14.28 -2.87
N VAL A 302 30.67 -13.83 -3.62
CA VAL A 302 30.53 -12.63 -4.46
C VAL A 302 29.59 -12.89 -5.64
N PHE A 303 29.62 -14.09 -6.20
CA PHE A 303 28.67 -14.48 -7.22
C PHE A 303 27.23 -14.51 -6.68
N ALA A 304 27.01 -15.16 -5.54
CA ALA A 304 25.72 -15.13 -4.85
C ALA A 304 25.30 -13.70 -4.49
N LEU A 305 26.24 -12.84 -4.09
CA LEU A 305 26.02 -11.44 -3.80
C LEU A 305 25.58 -10.67 -5.05
N VAL A 306 26.29 -10.81 -6.18
CA VAL A 306 26.02 -10.03 -7.40
C VAL A 306 24.78 -10.56 -8.12
N CYS A 307 24.70 -11.88 -8.36
CA CYS A 307 23.62 -12.47 -9.14
C CYS A 307 22.39 -12.81 -8.27
N GLY A 308 22.60 -13.17 -7.00
CA GLY A 308 21.53 -13.50 -6.05
C GLY A 308 21.07 -12.29 -5.24
N PHE A 309 21.88 -11.86 -4.28
CA PHE A 309 21.46 -10.86 -3.29
C PHE A 309 21.36 -9.46 -3.88
N LEU A 310 22.42 -8.93 -4.49
CA LEU A 310 22.37 -7.59 -5.09
C LEU A 310 21.51 -7.55 -6.34
N GLY A 311 21.52 -8.61 -7.16
CA GLY A 311 20.63 -8.75 -8.31
C GLY A 311 19.17 -8.68 -7.91
N SER A 312 18.77 -9.40 -6.86
CA SER A 312 17.41 -9.35 -6.31
C SER A 312 17.13 -8.03 -5.60
N ALA A 313 18.06 -7.52 -4.78
CA ALA A 313 17.92 -6.21 -4.13
C ALA A 313 17.87 -5.06 -5.14
N VAL A 314 18.68 -5.10 -6.22
CA VAL A 314 18.64 -4.13 -7.31
C VAL A 314 17.36 -4.29 -8.13
N GLY A 315 16.84 -5.52 -8.29
CA GLY A 315 15.56 -5.79 -8.94
C GLY A 315 14.37 -5.22 -8.16
N SER A 316 14.37 -5.34 -6.85
CA SER A 316 13.32 -4.79 -5.96
C SER A 316 13.51 -3.30 -5.65
N LEU A 317 14.73 -2.76 -5.78
CA LEU A 317 15.05 -1.38 -5.43
C LEU A 317 14.12 -0.32 -6.04
N PRO A 318 13.76 -0.36 -7.35
CA PRO A 318 12.86 0.65 -7.92
C PRO A 318 11.47 0.64 -7.27
N ALA A 319 10.97 -0.53 -6.90
CA ALA A 319 9.70 -0.65 -6.20
C ALA A 319 9.80 -0.13 -4.77
N VAL A 320 10.86 -0.50 -4.04
CA VAL A 320 11.12 -0.01 -2.67
C VAL A 320 11.38 1.50 -2.63
N GLU A 321 12.08 2.06 -3.64
CA GLU A 321 12.22 3.53 -3.77
C GLU A 321 10.87 4.23 -3.96
N ASN A 322 9.92 3.62 -4.70
CA ASN A 322 8.57 4.14 -4.84
C ASN A 322 7.81 4.08 -3.51
N TYR A 323 7.98 3.01 -2.73
CA TYR A 323 7.41 2.89 -1.38
C TYR A 323 7.95 3.97 -0.44
N VAL A 324 9.26 4.14 -0.35
CA VAL A 324 9.89 5.19 0.46
C VAL A 324 9.45 6.58 0.01
N ALA A 325 9.40 6.81 -1.32
CA ALA A 325 8.95 8.08 -1.87
C ALA A 325 7.50 8.40 -1.49
N PHE A 326 6.64 7.39 -1.49
CA PHE A 326 5.25 7.52 -1.08
C PHE A 326 5.10 7.82 0.41
N LEU A 327 5.89 7.19 1.27
CA LEU A 327 5.88 7.45 2.71
C LEU A 327 6.34 8.87 3.06
N GLU A 328 7.37 9.37 2.36
CA GLU A 328 7.94 10.70 2.61
C GLU A 328 7.18 11.84 1.91
N LYS A 329 6.30 11.53 0.96
CA LYS A 329 5.48 12.54 0.31
C LYS A 329 4.48 13.10 1.32
N ASP A 330 4.62 14.36 1.67
CA ASP A 330 3.59 15.02 2.49
C ASP A 330 2.27 15.01 1.72
N PRO A 331 1.17 14.60 2.34
CA PRO A 331 -0.13 14.74 1.71
C PRO A 331 -0.38 16.23 1.51
N ASP A 332 -0.71 16.63 0.27
CA ASP A 332 -1.03 18.03 -0.06
C ASP A 332 -2.13 18.59 0.85
N ARG A 333 -2.92 17.71 1.46
CA ARG A 333 -3.92 18.00 2.50
C ARG A 333 -4.16 16.79 3.38
N SER A 334 -4.36 17.02 4.68
CA SER A 334 -4.86 16.01 5.59
C SER A 334 -6.39 15.99 5.56
N TRP A 335 -6.98 14.80 5.44
CA TRP A 335 -8.42 14.58 5.62
C TRP A 335 -8.95 15.11 6.96
N LYS A 336 -8.07 15.30 7.95
CA LYS A 336 -8.41 15.71 9.31
C LYS A 336 -8.82 17.19 9.45
N ASP A 337 -8.65 18.00 8.41
CA ASP A 337 -8.76 19.47 8.49
C ASP A 337 -10.11 20.01 8.01
N VAL A 338 -11.17 19.20 7.98
CA VAL A 338 -12.51 19.65 7.60
C VAL A 338 -13.21 20.23 8.84
N PRO A 339 -13.51 21.55 8.87
CA PRO A 339 -14.09 22.20 10.05
C PRO A 339 -15.53 21.74 10.32
N ARG A 340 -15.97 21.82 11.59
CA ARG A 340 -17.39 21.66 11.95
C ARG A 340 -18.25 22.67 11.20
N MET A 341 -19.52 22.32 10.99
CA MET A 341 -20.49 23.30 10.53
C MET A 341 -20.75 24.32 11.66
N GLY A 342 -20.43 25.58 11.41
CA GLY A 342 -20.81 26.70 12.29
C GLY A 342 -22.26 27.11 12.07
N LYS A 343 -22.58 28.39 12.34
CA LYS A 343 -23.93 28.93 12.15
C LYS A 343 -24.41 28.90 10.71
N ALA A 344 -23.52 28.99 9.73
CA ALA A 344 -23.84 28.86 8.32
C ALA A 344 -22.63 28.34 7.54
N MET A 345 -22.90 27.65 6.44
CA MET A 345 -21.91 27.27 5.44
C MET A 345 -22.14 28.10 4.18
N GLN A 346 -21.12 28.81 3.72
CA GLN A 346 -21.21 29.71 2.58
C GLN A 346 -20.27 29.27 1.46
N PHE A 347 -20.82 29.11 0.27
CA PHE A 347 -20.12 28.87 -0.98
C PHE A 347 -20.03 30.18 -1.74
N SER A 348 -18.81 30.64 -2.04
CA SER A 348 -18.54 31.89 -2.75
C SER A 348 -17.83 31.56 -4.06
N ASP A 349 -18.56 31.73 -5.17
CA ASP A 349 -18.07 31.52 -6.54
C ASP A 349 -17.37 30.14 -6.75
N VAL A 350 -17.98 29.08 -6.18
CA VAL A 350 -17.37 27.75 -6.14
C VAL A 350 -17.52 27.05 -7.48
N SER A 351 -16.39 26.61 -8.03
CA SER A 351 -16.33 25.71 -9.18
C SER A 351 -15.55 24.44 -8.84
N PHE A 352 -15.95 23.31 -9.41
CA PHE A 352 -15.28 22.03 -9.23
C PHE A 352 -15.24 21.23 -10.51
N THR A 353 -14.03 20.78 -10.85
CA THR A 353 -13.76 19.90 -11.99
C THR A 353 -13.08 18.62 -11.49
N TYR A 354 -13.60 17.45 -11.87
CA TYR A 354 -12.93 16.19 -11.57
C TYR A 354 -11.58 16.11 -12.30
N PRO A 355 -10.55 15.51 -11.70
CA PRO A 355 -9.19 15.50 -12.28
C PRO A 355 -9.11 14.92 -13.71
N SER A 356 -10.00 13.99 -14.05
CA SER A 356 -10.05 13.35 -15.38
C SER A 356 -11.04 14.03 -16.35
N ALA A 357 -11.82 15.02 -15.89
CA ALA A 357 -12.83 15.70 -16.69
C ALA A 357 -12.27 16.97 -17.35
N LYS A 358 -12.78 17.29 -18.54
CA LYS A 358 -12.45 18.55 -19.25
C LYS A 358 -13.37 19.70 -18.87
N GLU A 359 -14.61 19.38 -18.46
CA GLU A 359 -15.63 20.35 -18.11
C GLU A 359 -15.90 20.35 -16.61
N PRO A 360 -16.22 21.51 -16.00
CA PRO A 360 -16.58 21.58 -14.60
C PRO A 360 -17.91 20.87 -14.32
N SER A 361 -17.96 20.15 -13.21
CA SER A 361 -19.19 19.52 -12.72
C SER A 361 -20.03 20.48 -11.85
N ILE A 362 -19.40 21.49 -11.30
CA ILE A 362 -20.01 22.64 -10.60
C ILE A 362 -19.35 23.89 -11.14
N GLU A 363 -20.13 24.93 -11.44
CA GLU A 363 -19.65 26.15 -12.07
C GLU A 363 -20.26 27.39 -11.43
N HIS A 364 -19.39 28.27 -10.90
CA HIS A 364 -19.75 29.58 -10.31
C HIS A 364 -20.89 29.49 -9.29
N LEU A 365 -20.88 28.51 -8.40
CA LEU A 365 -21.94 28.26 -7.44
C LEU A 365 -21.81 29.19 -6.25
N ASN A 366 -22.91 29.94 -5.95
CA ASN A 366 -23.07 30.76 -4.77
C ASN A 366 -24.25 30.19 -3.96
N LEU A 367 -23.98 29.76 -2.72
CA LEU A 367 -24.98 29.12 -1.87
C LEU A 367 -24.66 29.38 -0.40
N THR A 368 -25.66 29.72 0.38
CA THR A 368 -25.59 29.80 1.85
C THR A 368 -26.53 28.75 2.44
N ILE A 369 -26.02 27.91 3.33
CA ILE A 369 -26.80 26.88 4.06
C ILE A 369 -26.74 27.28 5.54
N PRO A 370 -27.84 27.82 6.10
CA PRO A 370 -27.94 28.14 7.53
C PRO A 370 -27.93 26.88 8.41
N GLU A 371 -27.61 27.06 9.70
CA GLU A 371 -27.78 25.96 10.66
C GLU A 371 -29.28 25.58 10.79
N LYS A 372 -29.52 24.29 11.03
CA LYS A 372 -30.87 23.73 11.25
C LYS A 372 -31.82 23.81 10.05
N GLU A 373 -31.31 24.17 8.88
CA GLU A 373 -32.08 24.13 7.64
C GLU A 373 -32.14 22.74 7.06
N HIS A 374 -33.30 22.32 6.57
CA HIS A 374 -33.46 21.15 5.72
C HIS A 374 -33.51 21.59 4.26
N LEU A 375 -32.42 21.32 3.53
CA LEU A 375 -32.23 21.65 2.13
C LEU A 375 -32.42 20.45 1.23
N ALA A 376 -33.32 20.51 0.26
CA ALA A 376 -33.40 19.49 -0.80
C ALA A 376 -32.66 19.96 -2.06
N ILE A 377 -31.82 19.08 -2.64
CA ILE A 377 -31.12 19.30 -3.91
C ILE A 377 -31.74 18.40 -4.95
N VAL A 378 -32.35 18.99 -5.97
CA VAL A 378 -33.03 18.26 -7.06
C VAL A 378 -32.48 18.68 -8.42
N GLY A 379 -32.73 17.89 -9.46
CA GLY A 379 -32.28 18.16 -10.83
C GLY A 379 -32.12 16.87 -11.62
N GLU A 380 -31.88 16.99 -12.91
CA GLU A 380 -31.66 15.86 -13.81
C GLU A 380 -30.37 15.09 -13.47
N ASN A 381 -30.24 13.88 -14.04
CA ASN A 381 -29.02 13.11 -13.91
C ASN A 381 -27.85 13.87 -14.57
N GLY A 382 -26.70 13.93 -13.88
CA GLY A 382 -25.54 14.69 -14.35
C GLY A 382 -25.57 16.19 -14.03
N ALA A 383 -26.62 16.72 -13.37
CA ALA A 383 -26.71 18.14 -12.99
C ALA A 383 -25.70 18.60 -11.94
N GLY A 384 -24.90 17.69 -11.33
CA GLY A 384 -23.90 18.02 -10.33
C GLY A 384 -24.33 17.83 -8.88
N LYS A 385 -25.52 17.26 -8.60
CA LYS A 385 -26.09 17.08 -7.26
C LYS A 385 -25.16 16.34 -6.27
N SER A 386 -24.72 15.14 -6.63
CA SER A 386 -23.82 14.34 -5.78
C SER A 386 -22.43 14.97 -5.65
N THR A 387 -22.00 15.75 -6.65
CA THR A 387 -20.76 16.54 -6.55
C THR A 387 -20.90 17.66 -5.53
N LEU A 388 -22.03 18.37 -5.53
CA LEU A 388 -22.33 19.39 -4.52
C LEU A 388 -22.42 18.78 -3.11
N ALA A 389 -23.04 17.60 -2.97
CA ALA A 389 -23.07 16.86 -1.70
C ALA A 389 -21.66 16.54 -1.18
N LYS A 390 -20.75 16.12 -2.04
CA LYS A 390 -19.36 15.83 -1.69
C LYS A 390 -18.59 17.11 -1.28
N LEU A 391 -18.85 18.24 -1.94
CA LEU A 391 -18.31 19.55 -1.55
C LEU A 391 -18.85 20.02 -0.18
N ILE A 392 -20.16 19.86 0.06
CA ILE A 392 -20.80 20.17 1.36
C ILE A 392 -20.20 19.32 2.49
N LEU A 393 -19.94 18.05 2.22
CA LEU A 393 -19.28 17.14 3.17
C LEU A 393 -17.79 17.47 3.37
N GLY A 394 -17.20 18.27 2.49
CA GLY A 394 -15.77 18.56 2.48
C GLY A 394 -14.93 17.39 1.99
N LEU A 395 -15.54 16.39 1.35
CA LEU A 395 -14.84 15.26 0.72
C LEU A 395 -13.96 15.72 -0.44
N TYR A 396 -14.38 16.76 -1.14
CA TYR A 396 -13.64 17.37 -2.23
C TYR A 396 -13.43 18.85 -1.96
N PRO A 397 -12.22 19.37 -2.15
CA PRO A 397 -11.96 20.79 -2.13
C PRO A 397 -12.48 21.43 -3.43
N PRO A 398 -12.97 22.66 -3.42
CA PRO A 398 -13.30 23.38 -4.64
C PRO A 398 -12.05 23.57 -5.51
N THR A 399 -12.22 23.58 -6.83
CA THR A 399 -11.13 23.90 -7.78
C THR A 399 -10.92 25.41 -7.84
N GLN A 400 -12.01 26.19 -7.73
CA GLN A 400 -12.02 27.65 -7.66
C GLN A 400 -13.06 28.11 -6.64
N GLY A 401 -12.90 29.33 -6.16
CA GLY A 401 -13.77 29.88 -5.12
C GLY A 401 -13.45 29.35 -3.72
N ALA A 402 -14.33 29.57 -2.76
CA ALA A 402 -14.13 29.17 -1.37
C ALA A 402 -15.42 28.67 -0.73
N VAL A 403 -15.27 27.67 0.17
CA VAL A 403 -16.32 27.25 1.09
C VAL A 403 -15.91 27.70 2.49
N THR A 404 -16.70 28.56 3.11
CA THR A 404 -16.44 29.10 4.44
C THR A 404 -17.53 28.67 5.42
N VAL A 405 -17.17 28.56 6.69
CA VAL A 405 -18.09 28.27 7.78
C VAL A 405 -18.07 29.47 8.75
N GLU A 406 -19.25 29.98 9.09
CA GLU A 406 -19.39 31.15 9.98
C GLU A 406 -19.05 30.73 11.41
N ASP A 407 -17.84 30.95 11.82
CA ASP A 407 -17.18 30.97 13.15
C ASP A 407 -15.66 31.11 12.97
N GLY A 408 -15.22 31.59 11.80
CA GLY A 408 -13.83 31.96 11.53
C GLY A 408 -12.92 30.83 10.98
N ALA A 409 -13.44 29.62 10.82
CA ALA A 409 -12.69 28.55 10.16
C ALA A 409 -12.99 28.59 8.64
N VAL A 410 -12.01 29.04 7.87
CA VAL A 410 -12.06 29.05 6.40
C VAL A 410 -11.64 27.70 5.89
N THR A 411 -12.49 27.01 5.14
CA THR A 411 -12.02 25.96 4.23
C THR A 411 -11.40 26.66 3.04
N GLN A 412 -10.10 26.93 3.13
CA GLN A 412 -9.37 27.60 2.07
C GLN A 412 -9.21 26.72 0.82
N PRO A 413 -9.09 27.34 -0.37
CA PRO A 413 -8.62 26.65 -1.56
C PRO A 413 -7.23 26.08 -1.31
N CYS A 414 -6.85 25.09 -2.09
CA CYS A 414 -5.55 24.42 -2.06
C CYS A 414 -4.37 25.36 -1.74
N GLY A 415 -3.71 25.21 -0.58
CA GLY A 415 -2.44 25.89 -0.31
C GLY A 415 -2.26 26.62 1.01
N ALA A 416 -3.20 26.62 1.95
CA ALA A 416 -3.02 27.34 3.21
C ALA A 416 -2.86 26.40 4.42
N GLU A 417 -1.77 26.61 5.14
CA GLU A 417 -1.43 25.97 6.41
C GLU A 417 -2.23 26.54 7.58
N GLN A 418 -2.48 25.69 8.58
CA GLN A 418 -2.86 25.93 9.97
C GLN A 418 -4.33 25.77 10.37
N GLY A 419 -4.53 24.78 11.26
CA GLY A 419 -5.72 24.59 12.06
C GLY A 419 -5.74 23.19 12.70
N THR A 420 -5.12 23.04 13.86
CA THR A 420 -5.05 21.79 14.62
C THR A 420 -6.39 21.44 15.24
N THR A 421 -7.11 20.46 14.68
CA THR A 421 -8.11 19.69 15.42
C THR A 421 -7.90 18.20 15.13
N GLN A 422 -7.71 17.42 16.19
CA GLN A 422 -7.27 16.02 16.17
C GLN A 422 -8.29 15.00 15.62
N ASP A 423 -9.50 15.39 15.21
CA ASP A 423 -10.54 14.47 14.76
C ASP A 423 -11.24 15.01 13.50
N GLY A 424 -10.77 14.60 12.33
CA GLY A 424 -11.35 14.97 11.04
C GLY A 424 -12.84 14.62 10.91
N CYS A 425 -13.60 15.46 10.21
CA CYS A 425 -15.04 15.34 9.99
C CYS A 425 -15.92 15.35 11.24
N ILE A 426 -15.47 15.93 12.34
CA ILE A 426 -16.32 16.12 13.52
C ILE A 426 -17.51 17.02 13.13
N GLY A 427 -18.73 16.55 13.45
CA GLY A 427 -19.96 17.31 13.19
C GLY A 427 -20.59 17.10 11.80
N ARG A 428 -20.02 16.26 10.93
CA ARG A 428 -20.65 15.91 9.64
C ARG A 428 -20.91 14.41 9.53
N SER A 429 -22.03 14.05 8.91
CA SER A 429 -22.41 12.67 8.63
C SER A 429 -22.98 12.54 7.24
N ALA A 430 -22.96 11.34 6.67
CA ALA A 430 -23.52 11.09 5.36
C ALA A 430 -24.11 9.68 5.22
N VAL A 431 -25.14 9.59 4.35
CA VAL A 431 -25.64 8.33 3.81
C VAL A 431 -25.56 8.45 2.29
N PHE A 432 -24.67 7.70 1.68
CA PHE A 432 -24.46 7.73 0.22
C PHE A 432 -25.42 6.78 -0.50
N GLN A 433 -25.70 7.05 -1.77
CA GLN A 433 -26.47 6.19 -2.66
C GLN A 433 -25.89 4.77 -2.71
N ASN A 434 -24.55 4.68 -2.86
CA ASN A 434 -23.79 3.43 -2.81
C ASN A 434 -23.13 3.27 -1.45
N TYR A 435 -23.94 2.92 -0.43
CA TYR A 435 -23.43 2.69 0.93
C TYR A 435 -22.62 1.39 1.00
N MET A 436 -21.58 1.41 1.83
CA MET A 436 -20.72 0.24 2.05
C MET A 436 -21.39 -0.80 2.94
N ARG A 437 -21.27 -2.07 2.54
CA ARG A 437 -21.73 -3.26 3.27
C ARG A 437 -20.51 -3.87 3.94
N TYR A 438 -20.25 -3.44 5.18
CA TYR A 438 -19.10 -3.98 5.92
C TYR A 438 -19.40 -5.37 6.46
N GLN A 439 -18.44 -6.28 6.26
CA GLN A 439 -18.52 -7.69 6.71
C GLN A 439 -18.19 -7.79 8.20
N MET A 440 -19.09 -7.32 9.04
CA MET A 440 -18.96 -7.29 10.50
C MET A 440 -20.35 -7.42 11.15
N THR A 441 -20.42 -7.44 12.48
CA THR A 441 -21.71 -7.54 13.17
C THR A 441 -22.62 -6.37 12.84
N LEU A 442 -23.93 -6.53 13.04
CA LEU A 442 -24.90 -5.45 12.87
C LEU A 442 -24.58 -4.26 13.79
N GLN A 443 -24.18 -4.56 15.04
CA GLN A 443 -23.77 -3.53 15.98
C GLN A 443 -22.53 -2.76 15.49
N ASP A 444 -21.48 -3.47 15.07
CA ASP A 444 -20.25 -2.84 14.58
C ASP A 444 -20.49 -2.02 13.32
N ASN A 445 -21.38 -2.48 12.45
CA ASN A 445 -21.80 -1.73 11.27
C ASN A 445 -22.38 -0.34 11.60
N VAL A 446 -22.97 -0.17 12.76
CA VAL A 446 -23.50 1.11 13.23
C VAL A 446 -22.45 1.89 14.01
N THR A 447 -21.76 1.25 14.96
CA THR A 447 -20.81 1.92 15.87
C THR A 447 -19.51 2.35 15.18
N ILE A 448 -19.17 1.80 14.01
CA ILE A 448 -17.99 2.20 13.22
C ILE A 448 -17.97 3.70 12.90
N SER A 449 -19.11 4.35 12.86
CA SER A 449 -19.21 5.80 12.60
C SER A 449 -18.70 6.65 13.78
N ASP A 450 -18.74 6.12 15.01
CA ASP A 450 -18.17 6.74 16.20
C ASP A 450 -17.81 5.64 17.24
N PRO A 451 -16.65 5.01 17.09
CA PRO A 451 -16.25 3.89 17.97
C PRO A 451 -16.01 4.29 19.43
N LYS A 452 -15.82 5.59 19.70
CA LYS A 452 -15.62 6.12 21.07
C LYS A 452 -16.93 6.34 21.81
N LYS A 453 -18.05 6.41 21.08
CA LYS A 453 -19.38 6.65 21.65
C LYS A 453 -19.95 5.35 22.24
N ASN A 454 -20.19 5.37 23.53
CA ASN A 454 -20.80 4.22 24.22
C ASN A 454 -22.32 4.44 24.40
N ALA A 455 -23.06 4.52 23.28
CA ALA A 455 -24.51 4.68 23.30
C ALA A 455 -25.20 3.38 22.82
N PRO A 456 -26.38 3.03 23.35
CA PRO A 456 -27.08 1.83 22.93
C PRO A 456 -27.54 1.93 21.47
N VAL A 457 -27.20 0.90 20.69
CA VAL A 457 -27.52 0.83 19.24
C VAL A 457 -28.97 0.37 19.00
N LYS A 458 -29.51 -0.48 19.86
CA LYS A 458 -30.86 -1.07 19.71
C LYS A 458 -31.97 -0.05 19.46
N PRO A 459 -32.13 1.01 20.30
CA PRO A 459 -33.20 2.00 20.09
C PRO A 459 -33.08 2.73 18.74
N LEU A 460 -31.87 2.90 18.24
CA LEU A 460 -31.64 3.53 16.94
C LEU A 460 -32.04 2.60 15.79
N LEU A 461 -31.68 1.33 15.86
CA LEU A 461 -32.06 0.32 14.87
C LEU A 461 -33.58 0.12 14.79
N GLU A 462 -34.29 0.16 15.93
CA GLU A 462 -35.75 0.11 15.97
C GLU A 462 -36.38 1.33 15.27
N ARG A 463 -35.84 2.52 15.49
CA ARG A 463 -36.31 3.74 14.82
C ARG A 463 -36.11 3.73 13.31
N THR A 464 -35.06 3.06 12.82
CA THR A 464 -34.83 2.92 11.37
C THR A 464 -35.69 1.84 10.73
N GLY A 465 -36.44 1.05 11.52
CA GLY A 465 -37.42 0.08 11.03
C GLY A 465 -36.87 -1.32 10.81
N LEU A 466 -35.72 -1.65 11.40
CA LEU A 466 -35.22 -3.03 11.40
C LEU A 466 -36.12 -3.97 12.22
N LYS A 467 -36.19 -5.24 11.79
CA LYS A 467 -37.00 -6.24 12.47
C LYS A 467 -36.53 -6.49 13.90
N PRO A 468 -37.46 -6.62 14.88
CA PRO A 468 -37.11 -6.81 16.29
C PRO A 468 -36.16 -7.98 16.57
N GLU A 469 -36.29 -9.08 15.82
CA GLU A 469 -35.43 -10.26 15.96
C GLU A 469 -33.96 -9.94 15.62
N ALA A 470 -33.72 -9.20 14.54
CA ALA A 470 -32.38 -8.76 14.14
C ALA A 470 -31.80 -7.76 15.15
N VAL A 471 -32.65 -6.85 15.67
CA VAL A 471 -32.23 -5.87 16.69
C VAL A 471 -31.87 -6.55 18.01
N ALA A 472 -32.61 -7.58 18.41
CA ALA A 472 -32.33 -8.33 19.64
C ALA A 472 -30.93 -8.97 19.64
N GLN A 473 -30.50 -9.48 18.48
CA GLN A 473 -29.22 -10.17 18.27
C GLN A 473 -28.13 -9.28 17.65
N CYS A 474 -28.27 -7.96 17.67
CA CYS A 474 -27.41 -7.06 16.89
C CYS A 474 -25.90 -7.20 17.20
N SER A 475 -25.51 -7.57 18.42
CA SER A 475 -24.11 -7.77 18.81
C SER A 475 -23.50 -9.06 18.25
N GLU A 476 -24.29 -10.06 17.92
CA GLU A 476 -23.85 -11.38 17.46
C GLU A 476 -24.16 -11.59 15.97
N LEU A 477 -25.15 -10.86 15.43
CA LEU A 477 -25.61 -11.02 14.07
C LEU A 477 -24.56 -10.53 13.07
N MET A 478 -23.77 -11.47 12.52
CA MET A 478 -22.78 -11.21 11.48
C MET A 478 -23.46 -10.92 10.14
N LEU A 479 -23.12 -9.79 9.51
CA LEU A 479 -23.66 -9.37 8.21
C LEU A 479 -22.75 -9.79 7.06
N SER A 480 -22.35 -11.05 7.04
CA SER A 480 -21.59 -11.64 5.94
C SER A 480 -21.77 -13.14 5.89
N ARG A 481 -22.14 -13.67 4.72
CA ARG A 481 -22.20 -15.13 4.50
C ARG A 481 -20.80 -15.77 4.50
N GLU A 482 -19.75 -15.02 4.22
CA GLU A 482 -18.37 -15.50 4.25
C GLU A 482 -17.90 -15.79 5.68
N PHE A 483 -18.52 -15.17 6.68
CA PHE A 483 -18.27 -15.35 8.10
C PHE A 483 -19.43 -16.03 8.84
N GLU A 484 -20.07 -16.99 8.17
CA GLU A 484 -21.18 -17.81 8.73
C GLU A 484 -22.40 -17.00 9.16
N GLY A 485 -22.51 -15.76 8.71
CA GLY A 485 -23.62 -14.86 9.01
C GLY A 485 -24.69 -14.81 7.91
N ILE A 486 -25.47 -13.74 7.93
CA ILE A 486 -26.54 -13.48 6.96
C ILE A 486 -26.20 -12.30 6.06
N ASP A 487 -26.81 -12.26 4.87
CA ASP A 487 -26.84 -11.06 4.03
C ASP A 487 -28.23 -10.43 4.11
N LEU A 488 -28.28 -9.12 4.28
CA LEU A 488 -29.53 -8.37 4.34
C LEU A 488 -30.03 -8.00 2.95
N SER A 489 -31.36 -7.81 2.79
CA SER A 489 -31.90 -7.20 1.58
C SER A 489 -31.39 -5.76 1.39
N GLY A 490 -31.45 -5.23 0.18
CA GLY A 490 -31.01 -3.86 -0.12
C GLY A 490 -31.66 -2.81 0.78
N GLY A 491 -32.96 -2.92 1.02
CA GLY A 491 -33.68 -2.01 1.92
C GLY A 491 -33.24 -2.11 3.37
N LEU A 492 -32.96 -3.32 3.90
CA LEU A 492 -32.44 -3.50 5.26
C LEU A 492 -31.01 -2.95 5.39
N TRP A 493 -30.16 -3.15 4.39
CA TRP A 493 -28.83 -2.55 4.36
C TRP A 493 -28.87 -1.02 4.36
N GLN A 494 -29.86 -0.44 3.68
CA GLN A 494 -30.11 0.99 3.68
C GLN A 494 -30.49 1.50 5.07
N GLN A 495 -31.37 0.79 5.79
CA GLN A 495 -31.72 1.11 7.18
C GLN A 495 -30.49 1.06 8.10
N VAL A 496 -29.59 0.10 7.92
CA VAL A 496 -28.30 0.04 8.62
C VAL A 496 -27.42 1.25 8.28
N ALA A 497 -27.35 1.66 7.00
CA ALA A 497 -26.59 2.83 6.59
C ALA A 497 -27.15 4.14 7.20
N ILE A 498 -28.48 4.26 7.30
CA ILE A 498 -29.15 5.40 7.98
C ILE A 498 -28.81 5.37 9.47
N ALA A 499 -28.92 4.21 10.15
CA ALA A 499 -28.55 4.06 11.54
C ALA A 499 -27.08 4.46 11.78
N ARG A 500 -26.16 4.01 10.92
CA ARG A 500 -24.73 4.39 10.94
C ARG A 500 -24.56 5.91 10.86
N GLY A 501 -25.22 6.57 9.92
CA GLY A 501 -25.17 8.03 9.75
C GLY A 501 -25.70 8.78 10.96
N GLN A 502 -26.73 8.24 11.63
CA GLN A 502 -27.36 8.85 12.80
C GLN A 502 -26.61 8.58 14.12
N TYR A 503 -25.88 7.48 14.23
CA TYR A 503 -25.17 7.12 15.46
C TYR A 503 -24.08 8.12 15.80
N ARG A 504 -23.34 8.57 14.79
CA ARG A 504 -22.31 9.61 14.95
C ARG A 504 -22.92 10.93 15.37
N GLU A 505 -22.28 11.63 16.30
CA GLU A 505 -22.64 13.02 16.63
C GLU A 505 -22.33 13.94 15.43
N HIS A 506 -23.34 14.70 15.00
CA HIS A 506 -23.24 15.55 13.82
C HIS A 506 -24.16 16.77 13.92
N ASP A 507 -23.72 17.87 13.32
CA ASP A 507 -24.49 19.12 13.15
C ASP A 507 -25.09 19.18 11.74
N LEU A 508 -24.43 18.50 10.77
CA LEU A 508 -24.84 18.38 9.38
C LEU A 508 -24.89 16.91 8.96
N ILE A 509 -26.00 16.52 8.32
CA ILE A 509 -26.10 15.21 7.65
C ILE A 509 -26.50 15.39 6.19
N VAL A 510 -25.83 14.65 5.31
CA VAL A 510 -26.13 14.60 3.88
C VAL A 510 -26.67 13.22 3.51
N LEU A 511 -27.81 13.20 2.85
CA LEU A 511 -28.42 12.00 2.29
C LEU A 511 -28.37 12.08 0.77
N ASP A 512 -27.63 11.19 0.13
CA ASP A 512 -27.54 11.12 -1.34
C ASP A 512 -28.38 9.94 -1.83
N GLU A 513 -29.60 10.22 -2.35
CA GLU A 513 -30.58 9.26 -2.84
C GLU A 513 -30.84 8.07 -1.89
N PRO A 514 -31.17 8.33 -0.62
CA PRO A 514 -31.19 7.27 0.41
C PRO A 514 -32.30 6.23 0.21
N THR A 515 -33.22 6.40 -0.74
CA THR A 515 -34.41 5.57 -0.94
C THR A 515 -34.44 4.85 -2.29
N ALA A 516 -33.31 4.78 -3.00
CA ALA A 516 -33.24 4.15 -4.33
C ALA A 516 -33.69 2.67 -4.37
N ALA A 517 -33.68 1.97 -3.23
CA ALA A 517 -34.06 0.55 -3.08
C ALA A 517 -35.38 0.32 -2.34
N ILE A 518 -36.15 1.39 -2.04
CA ILE A 518 -37.41 1.31 -1.28
C ILE A 518 -38.61 1.58 -2.19
N ASP A 519 -39.75 0.92 -1.87
CA ASP A 519 -41.03 1.15 -2.55
C ASP A 519 -41.46 2.63 -2.41
N PRO A 520 -41.97 3.27 -3.47
CA PRO A 520 -42.44 4.67 -3.41
C PRO A 520 -43.46 4.98 -2.31
N VAL A 521 -44.27 4.01 -1.91
CA VAL A 521 -45.26 4.18 -0.83
C VAL A 521 -44.58 4.25 0.54
N GLU A 522 -43.57 3.41 0.77
CA GLU A 522 -42.80 3.40 2.02
C GLU A 522 -41.80 4.55 2.12
N GLU A 523 -41.40 5.09 0.98
CA GLU A 523 -40.37 6.14 0.90
C GLU A 523 -40.74 7.40 1.70
N SER A 524 -41.93 7.94 1.51
CA SER A 524 -42.39 9.13 2.21
C SER A 524 -42.35 8.94 3.72
N ALA A 525 -42.75 7.76 4.21
CA ALA A 525 -42.68 7.41 5.62
C ALA A 525 -41.23 7.32 6.14
N VAL A 526 -40.30 6.85 5.34
CA VAL A 526 -38.86 6.81 5.67
C VAL A 526 -38.28 8.23 5.75
N TYR A 527 -38.62 9.10 4.82
CA TYR A 527 -38.19 10.51 4.86
C TYR A 527 -38.80 11.28 6.03
N GLU A 528 -40.09 11.10 6.34
CA GLU A 528 -40.68 11.72 7.51
C GLU A 528 -40.03 11.28 8.82
N LYS A 529 -39.78 9.97 8.97
CA LYS A 529 -39.02 9.43 10.12
C LYS A 529 -37.62 10.04 10.18
N PHE A 530 -36.94 10.14 9.03
CA PHE A 530 -35.63 10.72 8.97
C PHE A 530 -35.63 12.20 9.40
N LEU A 531 -36.52 13.01 8.85
CA LEU A 531 -36.65 14.45 9.22
C LEU A 531 -36.96 14.61 10.71
N GLN A 532 -37.78 13.73 11.29
CA GLN A 532 -38.00 13.74 12.74
C GLN A 532 -36.70 13.41 13.53
N MET A 533 -35.87 12.49 13.03
CA MET A 533 -34.60 12.14 13.69
C MET A 533 -33.54 13.24 13.60
N VAL A 534 -33.58 14.08 12.54
CA VAL A 534 -32.63 15.19 12.35
C VAL A 534 -33.15 16.55 12.80
N LYS A 535 -34.33 16.59 13.46
CA LYS A 535 -34.93 17.86 13.94
C LYS A 535 -33.94 18.64 14.80
N GLY A 536 -33.73 19.90 14.44
CA GLY A 536 -32.77 20.78 15.11
C GLY A 536 -31.32 20.65 14.63
N LYS A 537 -31.09 19.89 13.56
CA LYS A 537 -29.82 19.77 12.86
C LYS A 537 -29.97 20.22 11.41
N THR A 538 -28.87 20.51 10.75
CA THR A 538 -28.88 20.77 9.31
C THR A 538 -28.92 19.46 8.53
N ALA A 539 -29.84 19.35 7.57
CA ALA A 539 -29.96 18.20 6.71
C ALA A 539 -29.95 18.60 5.23
N VAL A 540 -29.14 17.95 4.43
CA VAL A 540 -29.11 18.11 2.98
C VAL A 540 -29.56 16.79 2.33
N ILE A 541 -30.61 16.86 1.55
CA ILE A 541 -31.22 15.70 0.90
C ILE A 541 -31.02 15.85 -0.61
N VAL A 542 -30.25 14.99 -1.21
CA VAL A 542 -30.14 14.87 -2.68
C VAL A 542 -31.14 13.83 -3.13
N THR A 543 -32.05 14.22 -4.00
CA THR A 543 -33.06 13.31 -4.51
C THR A 543 -33.48 13.66 -5.94
N HIS A 544 -33.84 12.64 -6.73
CA HIS A 544 -34.53 12.82 -7.99
C HIS A 544 -36.06 12.69 -7.84
N ARG A 545 -36.57 12.34 -6.64
CA ARG A 545 -37.98 12.18 -6.33
C ARG A 545 -38.52 13.43 -5.63
N LEU A 546 -39.33 14.19 -6.34
CA LEU A 546 -39.80 15.51 -5.90
C LEU A 546 -40.79 15.42 -4.73
N ALA A 547 -41.52 14.31 -4.59
CA ALA A 547 -42.40 14.07 -3.46
C ALA A 547 -41.69 14.16 -2.12
N SER A 548 -40.45 13.66 -2.04
CA SER A 548 -39.62 13.75 -0.86
C SER A 548 -38.99 15.13 -0.68
N ALA A 549 -38.64 15.81 -1.78
CA ALA A 549 -38.09 17.17 -1.76
C ALA A 549 -39.07 18.20 -1.17
N ARG A 550 -40.39 17.99 -1.32
CA ARG A 550 -41.46 18.81 -0.76
C ARG A 550 -41.37 18.98 0.77
N LEU A 551 -40.77 18.05 1.46
CA LEU A 551 -40.66 18.02 2.92
C LEU A 551 -39.52 18.90 3.46
N ALA A 552 -38.67 19.45 2.59
CA ALA A 552 -37.58 20.34 2.96
C ALA A 552 -38.04 21.80 3.12
N ASP A 553 -37.31 22.56 3.94
CA ASP A 553 -37.59 24.00 4.15
C ASP A 553 -37.29 24.81 2.88
N ARG A 554 -36.29 24.38 2.12
CA ARG A 554 -35.88 25.00 0.85
C ARG A 554 -35.44 23.94 -0.14
N ILE A 555 -35.77 24.18 -1.40
CA ILE A 555 -35.41 23.34 -2.55
C ILE A 555 -34.42 24.09 -3.44
N LEU A 556 -33.34 23.43 -3.79
CA LEU A 556 -32.33 23.88 -4.75
C LEU A 556 -32.45 23.06 -6.02
N VAL A 557 -32.76 23.68 -7.13
CA VAL A 557 -32.84 23.02 -8.44
C VAL A 557 -31.53 23.23 -9.18
N MET A 558 -30.87 22.13 -9.53
CA MET A 558 -29.60 22.17 -10.27
C MET A 558 -29.80 21.81 -11.73
N GLU A 559 -29.15 22.57 -12.60
CA GLU A 559 -29.04 22.29 -14.02
C GLU A 559 -27.62 22.56 -14.51
N LYS A 560 -26.97 21.56 -15.14
CA LYS A 560 -25.63 21.68 -15.76
C LYS A 560 -24.57 22.33 -14.84
N GLY A 561 -24.52 21.87 -13.60
CA GLY A 561 -23.51 22.35 -12.62
C GLY A 561 -23.82 23.72 -11.97
N ARG A 562 -24.96 24.32 -12.25
CA ARG A 562 -25.38 25.64 -11.72
C ARG A 562 -26.69 25.53 -10.95
N ILE A 563 -26.97 26.51 -10.09
CA ILE A 563 -28.28 26.68 -9.45
C ILE A 563 -29.20 27.35 -10.47
N ALA A 564 -30.24 26.63 -10.89
CA ALA A 564 -31.25 27.18 -11.79
C ALA A 564 -32.37 27.87 -11.04
N GLU A 565 -32.87 27.26 -9.96
CA GLU A 565 -33.98 27.80 -9.15
C GLU A 565 -33.75 27.49 -7.67
N THR A 566 -34.27 28.33 -6.78
CA THR A 566 -34.28 28.08 -5.34
C THR A 566 -35.52 28.68 -4.72
N GLY A 567 -36.14 27.98 -3.79
CA GLY A 567 -37.36 28.42 -3.11
C GLY A 567 -38.05 27.27 -2.37
N THR A 568 -39.22 27.55 -1.81
CA THR A 568 -40.10 26.52 -1.25
C THR A 568 -40.85 25.77 -2.36
N HIS A 569 -41.47 24.66 -2.01
CA HIS A 569 -42.25 23.87 -2.95
C HIS A 569 -43.34 24.71 -3.65
N GLU A 570 -44.08 25.48 -2.89
CA GLU A 570 -45.18 26.32 -3.38
C GLU A 570 -44.66 27.45 -4.30
N GLU A 571 -43.58 28.12 -3.92
CA GLU A 571 -42.98 29.19 -4.72
C GLU A 571 -42.49 28.65 -6.07
N LEU A 572 -41.77 27.49 -6.08
CA LEU A 572 -41.24 26.91 -7.31
C LEU A 572 -42.33 26.34 -8.24
N LEU A 573 -43.42 25.83 -7.68
CA LEU A 573 -44.59 25.43 -8.48
C LEU A 573 -45.28 26.65 -9.11
N ALA A 574 -45.47 27.73 -8.36
CA ALA A 574 -46.10 28.95 -8.85
C ALA A 574 -45.25 29.66 -9.92
N ALA A 575 -43.92 29.59 -9.81
CA ALA A 575 -42.99 30.15 -10.79
C ALA A 575 -43.09 29.50 -12.18
N GLY A 576 -43.62 28.26 -12.28
CA GLY A 576 -43.81 27.56 -13.56
C GLY A 576 -42.51 27.18 -14.26
N GLY A 577 -41.37 27.18 -13.57
CA GLY A 577 -40.03 26.96 -14.11
C GLY A 577 -39.66 25.48 -14.27
N LEU A 578 -38.37 25.17 -14.15
CA LEU A 578 -37.83 23.83 -14.31
C LEU A 578 -38.40 22.85 -13.27
N TYR A 579 -38.50 23.30 -12.00
CA TYR A 579 -39.09 22.49 -10.93
C TYR A 579 -40.53 22.10 -11.23
N SER A 580 -41.35 23.05 -11.66
CA SER A 580 -42.76 22.81 -11.99
C SER A 580 -42.92 21.82 -13.14
N ARG A 581 -42.06 21.90 -14.17
CA ARG A 581 -42.03 20.93 -15.27
C ARG A 581 -41.67 19.53 -14.81
N MET A 582 -40.59 19.40 -13.99
CA MET A 582 -40.16 18.13 -13.42
C MET A 582 -41.25 17.54 -12.51
N TRP A 583 -41.91 18.35 -11.71
CA TRP A 583 -43.02 17.91 -10.85
C TRP A 583 -44.18 17.33 -11.67
N LYS A 584 -44.64 18.06 -12.71
CA LYS A 584 -45.71 17.58 -13.61
C LYS A 584 -45.36 16.27 -14.28
N ALA A 585 -44.16 16.16 -14.82
CA ALA A 585 -43.69 14.94 -15.47
C ALA A 585 -43.61 13.74 -14.50
N GLN A 586 -43.29 13.96 -13.22
CA GLN A 586 -43.34 12.88 -12.23
C GLN A 586 -44.77 12.57 -11.79
N ALA A 587 -45.63 13.59 -11.60
CA ALA A 587 -47.03 13.41 -11.21
C ALA A 587 -47.83 12.64 -12.27
N GLU A 588 -47.60 12.90 -13.56
CA GLU A 588 -48.26 12.19 -14.67
C GLU A 588 -47.96 10.67 -14.67
N ASN A 589 -46.77 10.26 -14.18
CA ASN A 589 -46.42 8.84 -14.07
C ASN A 589 -47.08 8.11 -12.86
N TYR A 590 -47.75 8.85 -11.97
CA TYR A 590 -48.47 8.29 -10.81
C TYR A 590 -50.02 8.38 -10.97
N VAL A 591 -50.52 9.02 -12.02
CA VAL A 591 -51.95 9.07 -12.37
C VAL A 591 -52.18 8.03 -13.46
N VAL A 592 -52.35 6.77 -13.03
CA VAL A 592 -52.90 5.67 -13.85
C VAL A 592 -54.16 5.18 -13.18
#